data_aa37c1fa6a0849603d6dbc0105b03932
#
_entry.id   aa37c1fa6a0849603d6dbc0105b03932
#
_cell.length_a   1.000
_cell.length_b   1.000
_cell.length_c   1.000
_cell.angle_alpha   90.00
_cell.angle_beta   90.00
_cell.angle_gamma   90.00
#
_symmetry.space_group_name_H-M   'P 1'
#
loop_
_entity.id
_entity.type
_entity.pdbx_description
1 polymer ?
#
loop_
_entity_poly.entity_id
_entity_poly.type
_entity_poly.pdbx_seq_one_letter_code
_entity_poly.pdbx_strand_id
1 'polypeptide(L)'
;MPSPVYAALLMLISTPALAEEWNFHVTADGISIGTHRFKVTGDPDNRRVETAAVFVAKVLLIPIYHYEHHDRESWKDGCLQHIDADTNDNGVTRPVHGQADSQGLHLESGRLLPGCIQTFAYWDERFLRQSHLLNSQTGEFTSITTTLIGDETITVLNQPVIAEHYLLKTPRFSIDLWYSKTGRWLALESLTENGHRLKYEQQ
;
A
#
# COMPACT_ATOMS: atom_id res chain seq x y z
N MET A 1 -61.48 -21.69 -13.37
CA MET A 1 -60.29 -22.32 -12.79
C MET A 1 -59.21 -21.24 -12.68
N PRO A 2 -58.79 -20.78 -11.51
CA PRO A 2 -57.75 -19.79 -11.40
C PRO A 2 -56.37 -20.45 -11.49
N SER A 3 -55.49 -19.91 -12.36
CA SER A 3 -54.09 -20.36 -12.51
C SER A 3 -53.25 -19.90 -11.33
N PRO A 4 -52.34 -20.72 -10.81
CA PRO A 4 -51.44 -20.30 -9.73
C PRO A 4 -50.31 -19.38 -10.31
N VAL A 5 -50.16 -18.22 -9.72
CA VAL A 5 -49.01 -17.30 -9.97
C VAL A 5 -47.86 -17.77 -9.05
N TYR A 6 -46.85 -18.37 -9.66
CA TYR A 6 -45.61 -18.67 -8.94
C TYR A 6 -44.76 -17.39 -8.78
N ALA A 7 -44.69 -16.87 -7.57
CA ALA A 7 -43.74 -15.82 -7.23
C ALA A 7 -42.35 -16.42 -7.09
N ALA A 8 -41.47 -16.14 -8.04
CA ALA A 8 -40.06 -16.52 -7.94
C ALA A 8 -39.35 -15.60 -6.92
N LEU A 9 -38.98 -16.18 -5.78
CA LEU A 9 -38.17 -15.51 -4.77
C LEU A 9 -36.72 -15.44 -5.25
N LEU A 10 -36.26 -14.28 -5.75
CA LEU A 10 -34.84 -14.05 -6.05
C LEU A 10 -34.07 -13.96 -4.72
N MET A 11 -33.31 -15.03 -4.40
CA MET A 11 -32.30 -14.97 -3.34
C MET A 11 -31.11 -14.15 -3.84
N LEU A 12 -30.92 -12.95 -3.27
CA LEU A 12 -29.69 -12.17 -3.41
C LEU A 12 -28.58 -12.91 -2.65
N ILE A 13 -27.72 -13.59 -3.38
CA ILE A 13 -26.49 -14.19 -2.83
C ILE A 13 -25.49 -13.02 -2.67
N SER A 14 -25.37 -12.48 -1.45
CA SER A 14 -24.27 -11.59 -1.10
C SER A 14 -22.97 -12.40 -1.07
N THR A 15 -22.11 -12.21 -2.07
CA THR A 15 -20.74 -12.73 -2.03
C THR A 15 -20.00 -12.06 -0.88
N PRO A 16 -19.35 -12.83 0.03
CA PRO A 16 -18.51 -12.22 1.06
C PRO A 16 -17.40 -11.41 0.39
N ALA A 17 -17.22 -10.16 0.83
CA ALA A 17 -16.08 -9.36 0.44
C ALA A 17 -14.81 -10.09 0.89
N LEU A 18 -13.99 -10.54 -0.06
CA LEU A 18 -12.73 -11.20 0.24
C LEU A 18 -11.76 -10.17 0.80
N ALA A 19 -11.21 -10.45 1.98
CA ALA A 19 -10.09 -9.70 2.53
C ALA A 19 -8.81 -10.21 1.86
N GLU A 20 -8.00 -9.30 1.32
CA GLU A 20 -6.65 -9.59 0.85
C GLU A 20 -5.65 -9.13 1.91
N GLU A 21 -4.69 -10.00 2.24
CA GLU A 21 -3.65 -9.68 3.22
C GLU A 21 -2.26 -9.96 2.65
N TRP A 22 -1.33 -9.07 3.00
CA TRP A 22 0.10 -9.23 2.78
C TRP A 22 0.81 -9.05 4.11
N ASN A 23 1.63 -10.03 4.48
CA ASN A 23 2.49 -9.98 5.65
C ASN A 23 3.92 -10.11 5.14
N PHE A 24 4.72 -9.05 5.36
CA PHE A 24 6.10 -9.03 4.92
C PHE A 24 7.05 -9.08 6.12
N HIS A 25 8.06 -9.93 6.01
CA HIS A 25 9.29 -9.77 6.75
C HIS A 25 10.17 -8.74 6.03
N VAL A 26 10.72 -7.79 6.78
CA VAL A 26 11.51 -6.70 6.21
C VAL A 26 12.95 -6.79 6.71
N THR A 27 13.88 -6.71 5.75
CA THR A 27 15.32 -6.63 6.03
C THR A 27 15.88 -5.29 5.56
N ALA A 28 16.90 -4.78 6.25
CA ALA A 28 17.74 -3.67 5.81
C ALA A 28 19.16 -4.18 5.61
N ASP A 29 19.70 -4.07 4.38
CA ASP A 29 21.00 -4.59 3.98
C ASP A 29 21.20 -6.07 4.39
N GLY A 30 20.13 -6.88 4.28
CA GLY A 30 20.10 -8.29 4.65
C GLY A 30 19.91 -8.60 6.14
N ILE A 31 19.82 -7.58 7.00
CA ILE A 31 19.57 -7.75 8.43
C ILE A 31 18.07 -7.60 8.70
N SER A 32 17.46 -8.57 9.39
CA SER A 32 16.05 -8.49 9.80
C SER A 32 15.81 -7.27 10.69
N ILE A 33 14.83 -6.44 10.32
CA ILE A 33 14.46 -5.26 11.08
C ILE A 33 13.01 -5.28 11.56
N GLY A 34 12.13 -6.15 11.01
CA GLY A 34 10.75 -6.23 11.46
C GLY A 34 9.76 -6.70 10.42
N THR A 35 8.53 -6.22 10.54
CA THR A 35 7.41 -6.65 9.70
C THR A 35 6.59 -5.47 9.19
N HIS A 36 5.93 -5.68 8.04
CA HIS A 36 4.96 -4.75 7.48
C HIS A 36 3.74 -5.54 7.00
N ARG A 37 2.57 -5.21 7.51
CA ARG A 37 1.30 -5.85 7.17
C ARG A 37 0.39 -4.88 6.44
N PHE A 38 -0.30 -5.42 5.42
CA PHE A 38 -1.36 -4.73 4.70
C PHE A 38 -2.60 -5.61 4.71
N LYS A 39 -3.76 -5.01 4.95
CA LYS A 39 -5.06 -5.66 4.88
C LYS A 39 -6.01 -4.80 4.07
N VAL A 40 -6.53 -5.35 2.97
CA VAL A 40 -7.49 -4.70 2.09
C VAL A 40 -8.81 -5.42 2.17
N THR A 41 -9.89 -4.71 2.42
CA THR A 41 -11.26 -5.24 2.53
C THR A 41 -12.22 -4.41 1.69
N GLY A 42 -13.40 -4.96 1.39
CA GLY A 42 -14.43 -4.30 0.58
C GLY A 42 -14.44 -4.81 -0.86
N ASP A 43 -15.30 -4.20 -1.67
CA ASP A 43 -15.38 -4.47 -3.11
C ASP A 43 -14.39 -3.58 -3.91
N PRO A 44 -14.17 -3.83 -5.21
CA PRO A 44 -13.21 -3.06 -6.02
C PRO A 44 -13.45 -1.55 -6.05
N ASP A 45 -14.70 -1.12 -5.88
CA ASP A 45 -15.08 0.29 -5.94
C ASP A 45 -15.07 0.98 -4.57
N ASN A 46 -15.16 0.20 -3.47
CA ASN A 46 -15.17 0.70 -2.09
C ASN A 46 -14.25 -0.13 -1.20
N ARG A 47 -13.01 0.27 -1.08
CA ARG A 47 -12.00 -0.45 -0.29
C ARG A 47 -11.69 0.26 1.02
N ARG A 48 -11.34 -0.55 2.03
CA ARG A 48 -10.72 -0.12 3.27
C ARG A 48 -9.38 -0.80 3.40
N VAL A 49 -8.39 -0.02 3.76
CA VAL A 49 -7.01 -0.49 3.90
C VAL A 49 -6.53 -0.22 5.31
N GLU A 50 -5.92 -1.20 5.92
CA GLU A 50 -5.22 -1.08 7.19
C GLU A 50 -3.76 -1.48 6.96
N THR A 51 -2.84 -0.63 7.37
CA THR A 51 -1.40 -0.85 7.24
C THR A 51 -0.75 -0.73 8.61
N ALA A 52 0.18 -1.65 8.91
CA ALA A 52 0.96 -1.60 10.14
C ALA A 52 2.39 -2.05 9.88
N ALA A 53 3.36 -1.20 10.19
CA ALA A 53 4.79 -1.51 10.11
C ALA A 53 5.48 -1.26 11.45
N VAL A 54 6.36 -2.18 11.84
CA VAL A 54 7.25 -2.01 13.00
C VAL A 54 8.65 -2.46 12.61
N PHE A 55 9.61 -1.54 12.68
CA PHE A 55 11.01 -1.82 12.39
C PHE A 55 11.90 -1.42 13.58
N VAL A 56 12.85 -2.28 13.90
CA VAL A 56 13.85 -2.04 14.95
C VAL A 56 15.21 -2.46 14.43
N ALA A 57 16.09 -1.49 14.18
CA ALA A 57 17.49 -1.81 13.90
C ALA A 57 18.30 -1.88 15.21
N LYS A 58 19.18 -2.89 15.32
CA LYS A 58 19.98 -3.15 16.52
C LYS A 58 21.46 -3.28 16.15
N VAL A 59 22.33 -2.78 17.04
CA VAL A 59 23.77 -3.05 17.01
C VAL A 59 24.15 -3.72 18.33
N LEU A 60 24.73 -4.91 18.26
CA LEU A 60 25.08 -5.71 19.44
C LEU A 60 23.91 -5.85 20.45
N LEU A 61 22.70 -6.13 19.92
CA LEU A 61 21.45 -6.26 20.68
C LEU A 61 20.88 -4.94 21.26
N ILE A 62 21.54 -3.81 21.07
CA ILE A 62 21.07 -2.49 21.51
C ILE A 62 20.25 -1.89 20.39
N PRO A 63 18.96 -1.54 20.62
CA PRO A 63 18.15 -0.82 19.64
C PRO A 63 18.77 0.57 19.38
N ILE A 64 19.05 0.88 18.11
CA ILE A 64 19.60 2.17 17.69
C ILE A 64 18.62 2.96 16.80
N TYR A 65 17.58 2.29 16.31
CA TYR A 65 16.54 2.89 15.49
C TYR A 65 15.22 2.16 15.74
N HIS A 66 14.13 2.92 15.86
CA HIS A 66 12.77 2.41 16.00
C HIS A 66 11.85 3.16 15.03
N TYR A 67 11.07 2.42 14.27
CA TYR A 67 10.07 2.96 13.36
C TYR A 67 8.75 2.22 13.57
N GLU A 68 7.67 2.99 13.66
CA GLU A 68 6.32 2.48 13.75
C GLU A 68 5.40 3.31 12.85
N HIS A 69 4.56 2.62 12.09
CA HIS A 69 3.60 3.27 11.20
C HIS A 69 2.28 2.50 11.24
N HIS A 70 1.20 3.23 11.45
CA HIS A 70 -0.15 2.75 11.35
C HIS A 70 -0.93 3.65 10.40
N ASP A 71 -1.71 3.04 9.50
CA ASP A 71 -2.48 3.78 8.52
C ASP A 71 -3.82 3.08 8.28
N ARG A 72 -4.90 3.87 8.24
CA ARG A 72 -6.25 3.45 7.87
C ARG A 72 -6.76 4.35 6.78
N GLU A 73 -7.07 3.73 5.66
CA GLU A 73 -7.56 4.44 4.50
C GLU A 73 -8.94 3.92 4.07
N SER A 74 -9.78 4.81 3.55
CA SER A 74 -10.95 4.42 2.77
C SER A 74 -10.82 4.95 1.35
N TRP A 75 -11.27 4.14 0.40
CA TRP A 75 -11.12 4.38 -1.03
C TRP A 75 -12.45 4.22 -1.74
N LYS A 76 -12.71 5.05 -2.74
CA LYS A 76 -13.84 4.93 -3.63
C LYS A 76 -13.42 5.18 -5.07
N ASP A 77 -13.78 4.26 -5.97
CA ASP A 77 -13.47 4.34 -7.42
C ASP A 77 -11.96 4.57 -7.69
N GLY A 78 -11.08 4.01 -6.84
CA GLY A 78 -9.63 4.15 -6.92
C GLY A 78 -9.07 5.47 -6.39
N CYS A 79 -9.91 6.31 -5.75
CA CYS A 79 -9.49 7.58 -5.15
C CYS A 79 -9.57 7.50 -3.63
N LEU A 80 -8.54 8.02 -2.97
CA LEU A 80 -8.51 8.15 -1.51
C LEU A 80 -9.65 9.06 -1.03
N GLN A 81 -10.47 8.57 -0.09
CA GLN A 81 -11.56 9.32 0.51
C GLN A 81 -11.22 9.79 1.92
N HIS A 82 -10.51 8.95 2.66
CA HIS A 82 -10.10 9.26 4.03
C HIS A 82 -8.75 8.62 4.30
N ILE A 83 -7.92 9.31 5.05
CA ILE A 83 -6.65 8.83 5.57
C ILE A 83 -6.50 9.22 7.03
N ASP A 84 -6.09 8.24 7.84
CA ASP A 84 -5.79 8.37 9.26
C ASP A 84 -4.49 7.60 9.53
N ALA A 85 -3.37 8.29 9.39
CA ALA A 85 -2.04 7.71 9.45
C ALA A 85 -1.15 8.40 10.49
N ASP A 86 -0.49 7.58 11.29
CA ASP A 86 0.49 8.00 12.30
C ASP A 86 1.82 7.28 12.06
N THR A 87 2.89 8.05 12.00
CA THR A 87 4.26 7.54 11.89
C THR A 87 5.08 8.04 13.06
N ASN A 88 5.77 7.12 13.74
CA ASN A 88 6.83 7.44 14.69
C ASN A 88 8.16 6.98 14.07
N ASP A 89 8.96 7.91 13.64
CA ASP A 89 10.28 7.69 13.06
C ASP A 89 11.35 8.09 14.08
N ASN A 90 11.81 7.12 14.85
CA ASN A 90 12.83 7.28 15.89
C ASN A 90 12.52 8.41 16.89
N GLY A 91 11.26 8.48 17.36
CA GLY A 91 10.75 9.48 18.29
C GLY A 91 10.17 10.74 17.64
N VAL A 92 10.28 10.88 16.32
CA VAL A 92 9.64 11.98 15.58
C VAL A 92 8.28 11.52 15.06
N THR A 93 7.20 12.05 15.63
CA THR A 93 5.83 11.73 15.21
C THR A 93 5.40 12.59 14.03
N ARG A 94 4.79 11.96 13.03
CA ARG A 94 4.24 12.59 11.83
C ARG A 94 2.83 12.09 11.58
N PRO A 95 1.78 12.82 12.00
CA PRO A 95 0.40 12.50 11.66
C PRO A 95 0.07 12.97 10.23
N VAL A 96 -0.70 12.15 9.52
CA VAL A 96 -1.23 12.49 8.19
C VAL A 96 -2.73 12.13 8.19
N HIS A 97 -3.57 13.11 8.46
CA HIS A 97 -5.01 12.94 8.50
C HIS A 97 -5.67 13.78 7.41
N GLY A 98 -6.71 13.25 6.77
CA GLY A 98 -7.39 13.96 5.70
C GLY A 98 -8.70 13.32 5.28
N GLN A 99 -9.56 14.17 4.69
CA GLN A 99 -10.87 13.79 4.17
C GLN A 99 -11.08 14.40 2.79
N ALA A 100 -11.58 13.60 1.85
CA ALA A 100 -11.92 14.08 0.52
C ALA A 100 -13.34 14.65 0.46
N ASP A 101 -13.51 15.65 -0.40
CA ASP A 101 -14.79 16.16 -0.86
C ASP A 101 -14.81 16.40 -2.38
N SER A 102 -15.74 17.21 -2.88
CA SER A 102 -15.84 17.51 -4.31
C SER A 102 -14.67 18.33 -4.88
N GLN A 103 -13.84 18.94 -4.04
CA GLN A 103 -12.68 19.75 -4.44
C GLN A 103 -11.39 18.93 -4.44
N GLY A 104 -11.32 17.86 -3.65
CA GLY A 104 -10.15 17.01 -3.49
C GLY A 104 -9.96 16.54 -2.05
N LEU A 105 -8.73 16.13 -1.71
CA LEU A 105 -8.36 15.70 -0.37
C LEU A 105 -7.88 16.89 0.47
N HIS A 106 -8.59 17.19 1.55
CA HIS A 106 -8.21 18.18 2.55
C HIS A 106 -7.41 17.51 3.66
N LEU A 107 -6.14 17.85 3.77
CA LEU A 107 -5.29 17.40 4.88
C LEU A 107 -5.46 18.32 6.09
N GLU A 108 -5.39 17.78 7.30
CA GLU A 108 -5.47 18.57 8.54
C GLU A 108 -4.34 19.61 8.68
N SER A 109 -3.22 19.41 7.95
CA SER A 109 -2.17 20.43 7.81
C SER A 109 -2.62 21.72 7.10
N GLY A 110 -3.87 21.77 6.61
CA GLY A 110 -4.44 22.89 5.85
C GLY A 110 -4.18 22.82 4.35
N ARG A 111 -3.54 21.77 3.85
CA ARG A 111 -3.25 21.60 2.42
C ARG A 111 -4.42 20.93 1.70
N LEU A 112 -4.85 21.49 0.58
CA LEU A 112 -5.77 20.88 -0.36
C LEU A 112 -4.99 20.23 -1.51
N LEU A 113 -5.26 18.96 -1.77
CA LEU A 113 -4.78 18.22 -2.94
C LEU A 113 -5.97 18.00 -3.89
N PRO A 114 -6.01 18.68 -5.04
CA PRO A 114 -7.18 18.66 -5.92
C PRO A 114 -7.30 17.34 -6.68
N GLY A 115 -8.56 16.92 -6.95
CA GLY A 115 -8.88 15.76 -7.77
C GLY A 115 -8.78 14.43 -7.03
N CYS A 116 -8.57 13.37 -7.80
CA CYS A 116 -8.44 12.01 -7.30
C CYS A 116 -7.01 11.77 -6.79
N ILE A 117 -6.85 11.63 -5.50
CA ILE A 117 -5.55 11.40 -4.86
C ILE A 117 -5.35 9.91 -4.63
N GLN A 118 -4.12 9.45 -4.83
CA GLN A 118 -3.67 8.11 -4.45
C GLN A 118 -2.44 8.22 -3.54
N THR A 119 -2.30 7.23 -2.64
CA THR A 119 -1.09 7.01 -1.83
C THR A 119 -0.15 6.02 -2.53
N PHE A 120 0.93 5.59 -1.88
CA PHE A 120 1.76 4.46 -2.30
C PHE A 120 0.99 3.14 -2.06
N ALA A 121 -0.13 2.98 -2.76
CA ALA A 121 -1.08 1.87 -2.62
C ALA A 121 -0.57 0.61 -3.32
N TYR A 122 0.53 0.01 -2.83
CA TYR A 122 1.20 -1.16 -3.44
C TYR A 122 0.26 -2.33 -3.76
N TRP A 123 -0.84 -2.45 -3.04
CA TRP A 123 -1.89 -3.45 -3.23
C TRP A 123 -2.75 -3.23 -4.50
N ASP A 124 -2.64 -2.07 -5.15
CA ASP A 124 -3.39 -1.71 -6.36
C ASP A 124 -2.44 -1.18 -7.44
N GLU A 125 -2.05 -2.00 -8.41
CA GLU A 125 -1.08 -1.62 -9.45
C GLU A 125 -1.45 -0.34 -10.23
N ARG A 126 -2.70 0.13 -10.16
CA ARG A 126 -3.16 1.36 -10.83
C ARG A 126 -2.41 2.61 -10.35
N PHE A 127 -1.86 2.60 -9.11
CA PHE A 127 -1.07 3.72 -8.58
C PHE A 127 0.22 3.96 -9.41
N LEU A 128 0.76 2.93 -10.08
CA LEU A 128 1.93 3.03 -10.95
C LEU A 128 1.74 3.96 -12.15
N ARG A 129 0.49 4.29 -12.49
CA ARG A 129 0.12 5.18 -13.61
C ARG A 129 0.02 6.65 -13.21
N GLN A 130 0.17 6.95 -11.93
CA GLN A 130 0.10 8.31 -11.41
C GLN A 130 1.40 9.08 -11.70
N SER A 131 1.32 10.39 -11.70
CA SER A 131 2.50 11.28 -11.73
C SER A 131 2.89 11.81 -10.35
N HIS A 132 1.97 11.74 -9.40
CA HIS A 132 2.18 12.17 -8.00
C HIS A 132 1.43 11.23 -7.06
N LEU A 133 2.01 11.00 -5.89
CA LEU A 133 1.41 10.20 -4.81
C LEU A 133 1.54 10.94 -3.48
N LEU A 134 0.54 10.75 -2.62
CA LEU A 134 0.61 11.16 -1.23
C LEU A 134 1.38 10.10 -0.43
N ASN A 135 2.42 10.53 0.25
CA ASN A 135 3.14 9.69 1.19
C ASN A 135 2.41 9.70 2.54
N SER A 136 1.78 8.58 2.92
CA SER A 136 1.04 8.44 4.17
C SER A 136 1.92 8.56 5.42
N GLN A 137 3.24 8.40 5.29
CA GLN A 137 4.18 8.51 6.40
C GLN A 137 4.61 9.95 6.70
N THR A 138 4.52 10.85 5.73
CA THR A 138 5.07 12.22 5.83
C THR A 138 4.09 13.32 5.46
N GLY A 139 2.98 13.00 4.78
CA GLY A 139 2.05 13.98 4.19
C GLY A 139 2.59 14.69 2.95
N GLU A 140 3.75 14.28 2.44
CA GLU A 140 4.33 14.84 1.23
C GLU A 140 3.61 14.34 -0.02
N PHE A 141 3.18 15.25 -0.89
CA PHE A 141 2.66 14.91 -2.22
C PHE A 141 3.81 15.00 -3.20
N THR A 142 4.37 13.84 -3.54
CA THR A 142 5.64 13.74 -4.28
C THR A 142 5.42 13.28 -5.71
N SER A 143 6.25 13.80 -6.62
CA SER A 143 6.28 13.34 -8.01
C SER A 143 6.88 11.94 -8.10
N ILE A 144 6.34 11.13 -9.00
CA ILE A 144 6.87 9.80 -9.30
C ILE A 144 7.09 9.62 -10.80
N THR A 145 7.98 8.72 -11.12
CA THR A 145 8.16 8.18 -12.48
C THR A 145 8.24 6.67 -12.37
N THR A 146 7.40 5.97 -13.13
CA THR A 146 7.37 4.50 -13.16
C THR A 146 7.84 4.00 -14.52
N THR A 147 8.68 2.95 -14.51
CA THR A 147 9.19 2.28 -15.69
C THR A 147 8.99 0.77 -15.56
N LEU A 148 8.33 0.15 -16.54
CA LEU A 148 8.31 -1.31 -16.63
C LEU A 148 9.68 -1.77 -17.13
N ILE A 149 10.37 -2.56 -16.32
CA ILE A 149 11.69 -3.14 -16.65
C ILE A 149 11.52 -4.39 -17.50
N GLY A 150 10.52 -5.22 -17.21
CA GLY A 150 10.22 -6.45 -17.93
C GLY A 150 9.81 -7.58 -17.01
N ASP A 151 9.79 -8.78 -17.56
CA ASP A 151 9.49 -9.99 -16.80
C ASP A 151 10.73 -10.49 -16.08
N GLU A 152 10.56 -10.90 -14.83
CA GLU A 152 11.61 -11.47 -13.99
C GLU A 152 11.07 -12.67 -13.22
N THR A 153 11.91 -13.68 -13.00
CA THR A 153 11.57 -14.79 -12.11
C THR A 153 12.08 -14.49 -10.71
N ILE A 154 11.16 -14.31 -9.78
CA ILE A 154 11.46 -14.08 -8.36
C ILE A 154 10.98 -15.25 -7.50
N THR A 155 11.47 -15.33 -6.27
CA THR A 155 11.02 -16.32 -5.30
C THR A 155 9.98 -15.71 -4.38
N VAL A 156 8.77 -16.28 -4.34
CA VAL A 156 7.67 -15.88 -3.43
C VAL A 156 7.22 -17.11 -2.67
N LEU A 157 7.18 -17.06 -1.34
CA LEU A 157 6.82 -18.19 -0.47
C LEU A 157 7.57 -19.49 -0.85
N ASN A 158 8.87 -19.39 -1.11
CA ASN A 158 9.76 -20.48 -1.57
C ASN A 158 9.38 -21.10 -2.91
N GLN A 159 8.61 -20.42 -3.76
CA GLN A 159 8.26 -20.85 -5.11
C GLN A 159 8.76 -19.84 -6.15
N PRO A 160 9.30 -20.30 -7.30
CA PRO A 160 9.63 -19.41 -8.41
C PRO A 160 8.33 -18.90 -9.07
N VAL A 161 8.23 -17.59 -9.25
CA VAL A 161 7.09 -16.92 -9.88
C VAL A 161 7.59 -15.94 -10.93
N ILE A 162 7.01 -15.97 -12.14
CA ILE A 162 7.25 -14.95 -13.15
C ILE A 162 6.44 -13.71 -12.78
N ALA A 163 7.12 -12.58 -12.62
CA ALA A 163 6.55 -11.31 -12.21
C ALA A 163 6.91 -10.20 -13.20
N GLU A 164 6.05 -9.20 -13.31
CA GLU A 164 6.38 -7.93 -13.95
C GLU A 164 7.13 -7.06 -12.96
N HIS A 165 8.34 -6.64 -13.36
CA HIS A 165 9.20 -5.77 -12.56
C HIS A 165 9.02 -4.32 -12.98
N TYR A 166 8.67 -3.47 -12.02
CA TYR A 166 8.55 -2.02 -12.18
C TYR A 166 9.57 -1.30 -11.32
N LEU A 167 10.21 -0.27 -11.88
CA LEU A 167 11.03 0.67 -11.14
C LEU A 167 10.25 1.99 -10.98
N LEU A 168 9.92 2.34 -9.74
CA LEU A 168 9.33 3.62 -9.36
C LEU A 168 10.42 4.51 -8.76
N LYS A 169 10.54 5.74 -9.26
CA LYS A 169 11.47 6.74 -8.75
C LYS A 169 10.75 7.94 -8.21
N THR A 170 11.24 8.46 -7.10
CA THR A 170 10.91 9.75 -6.51
C THR A 170 12.16 10.63 -6.49
N PRO A 171 12.08 11.91 -6.13
CA PRO A 171 13.27 12.73 -5.94
C PRO A 171 14.25 12.24 -4.86
N ARG A 172 13.78 11.41 -3.90
CA ARG A 172 14.57 11.01 -2.73
C ARG A 172 14.89 9.52 -2.64
N PHE A 173 14.07 8.65 -3.23
CA PHE A 173 14.26 7.20 -3.14
C PHE A 173 13.74 6.51 -4.39
N SER A 174 14.10 5.26 -4.55
CA SER A 174 13.55 4.39 -5.59
C SER A 174 12.98 3.11 -4.99
N ILE A 175 11.99 2.55 -5.68
CA ILE A 175 11.33 1.30 -5.29
C ILE A 175 11.26 0.39 -6.49
N ASP A 176 11.76 -0.81 -6.34
CA ASP A 176 11.53 -1.93 -7.24
C ASP A 176 10.31 -2.70 -6.76
N LEU A 177 9.36 -2.96 -7.66
CA LEU A 177 8.06 -3.57 -7.37
C LEU A 177 7.83 -4.74 -8.32
N TRP A 178 7.35 -5.84 -7.79
CA TRP A 178 7.01 -7.01 -8.59
C TRP A 178 5.53 -7.37 -8.44
N TYR A 179 4.86 -7.50 -9.58
CA TYR A 179 3.46 -7.89 -9.68
C TYR A 179 3.32 -9.18 -10.48
N SER A 180 2.35 -10.02 -10.11
CA SER A 180 1.95 -11.13 -10.95
C SER A 180 1.31 -10.62 -12.26
N LYS A 181 1.20 -11.47 -13.27
CA LYS A 181 0.48 -11.16 -14.51
C LYS A 181 -1.02 -10.81 -14.32
N THR A 182 -1.56 -11.04 -13.13
CA THR A 182 -2.94 -10.68 -12.76
C THR A 182 -3.01 -9.45 -11.86
N GLY A 183 -1.90 -8.70 -11.73
CA GLY A 183 -1.83 -7.45 -10.95
C GLY A 183 -1.72 -7.64 -9.44
N ARG A 184 -1.47 -8.87 -8.93
CA ARG A 184 -1.25 -9.09 -7.50
C ARG A 184 0.16 -8.67 -7.11
N TRP A 185 0.31 -7.83 -6.09
CA TRP A 185 1.58 -7.44 -5.53
C TRP A 185 2.32 -8.64 -4.90
N LEU A 186 3.60 -8.82 -5.23
CA LEU A 186 4.40 -9.98 -4.86
C LEU A 186 5.59 -9.63 -3.95
N ALA A 187 6.30 -8.56 -4.29
CA ALA A 187 7.52 -8.17 -3.59
C ALA A 187 7.81 -6.68 -3.76
N LEU A 188 8.66 -6.15 -2.90
CA LEU A 188 9.17 -4.79 -2.95
C LEU A 188 10.62 -4.77 -2.46
N GLU A 189 11.46 -4.00 -3.17
CA GLU A 189 12.74 -3.53 -2.65
C GLU A 189 12.77 -2.00 -2.74
N SER A 190 13.32 -1.34 -1.73
CA SER A 190 13.47 0.11 -1.71
C SER A 190 14.91 0.48 -1.42
N LEU A 191 15.46 1.40 -2.23
CA LEU A 191 16.72 2.07 -1.94
C LEU A 191 16.39 3.41 -1.29
N THR A 192 16.67 3.53 0.01
CA THR A 192 16.43 4.76 0.80
C THR A 192 17.38 5.89 0.40
N GLU A 193 17.05 7.11 0.78
CA GLU A 193 17.89 8.30 0.57
C GLU A 193 19.31 8.13 1.14
N ASN A 194 19.43 7.41 2.26
CA ASN A 194 20.72 7.12 2.93
C ASN A 194 21.47 5.91 2.35
N GLY A 195 20.97 5.34 1.23
CA GLY A 195 21.60 4.23 0.53
C GLY A 195 21.35 2.84 1.13
N HIS A 196 20.49 2.69 2.13
CA HIS A 196 20.11 1.39 2.66
C HIS A 196 19.10 0.70 1.76
N ARG A 197 19.28 -0.60 1.54
CA ARG A 197 18.35 -1.43 0.78
C ARG A 197 17.38 -2.14 1.72
N LEU A 198 16.12 -1.77 1.63
CA LEU A 198 15.03 -2.48 2.31
C LEU A 198 14.47 -3.55 1.36
N LYS A 199 14.32 -4.77 1.85
CA LYS A 199 13.71 -5.87 1.09
C LYS A 199 12.50 -6.42 1.85
N TYR A 200 11.40 -6.60 1.14
CA TYR A 200 10.12 -7.10 1.64
C TYR A 200 9.88 -8.50 1.08
N GLU A 201 9.82 -9.50 1.95
CA GLU A 201 9.59 -10.90 1.60
C GLU A 201 8.28 -11.38 2.25
N GLN A 202 7.36 -11.93 1.46
CA GLN A 202 6.08 -12.46 1.97
C GLN A 202 6.32 -13.65 2.90
N GLN A 203 5.51 -13.69 4.00
CA GLN A 203 5.47 -14.79 4.99
C GLN A 203 4.21 -15.62 4.83
#